data_a38cb64d7772bf90b27f1c5285357797
#
_entry.id   a38cb64d7772bf90b27f1c5285357797
#
_cell.length_a   1.000
_cell.length_b   1.000
_cell.length_c   1.000
_cell.angle_alpha   90.00
_cell.angle_beta   90.00
_cell.angle_gamma   90.00
#
_symmetry.space_group_name_H-M   'P 1'
#
loop_
_entity.id
_entity.type
_entity.pdbx_description
1 polymer ?
#
loop_
_entity_poly.entity_id
_entity_poly.type
_entity_poly.pdbx_seq_one_letter_code
_entity_poly.pdbx_strand_id
1 'polypeptide(L)'
;MVPMKATIETTEGPITVELYPNHAPATVANFTGLATGAKEWKDPETGQPSHEPFYDGLVFHRVIDGFMIQGGCPLGTGTGGPGYNFDDEIHPELRFDQPYLLAMANAGKRMNPITGQLGGTNGSQFFITVGPTPHLTGAHTIFGKVADDASRAVVDKIATTPVGRNDRPREDVLITGVTITED
;
A
#
# COMPACT_ATOMS: atom_id res chain seq x y z
N MET A 1 -11.53 -19.14 10.60
CA MET A 1 -10.53 -18.11 10.35
C MET A 1 -11.10 -16.75 10.70
N VAL A 2 -10.33 -15.93 11.38
CA VAL A 2 -10.79 -14.61 11.83
C VAL A 2 -10.56 -13.60 10.69
N PRO A 3 -11.62 -12.93 10.19
CA PRO A 3 -11.44 -11.87 9.19
C PRO A 3 -10.59 -10.73 9.74
N MET A 4 -9.66 -10.24 8.94
CA MET A 4 -8.80 -9.13 9.31
C MET A 4 -9.11 -7.93 8.42
N LYS A 5 -9.31 -6.77 9.04
CA LYS A 5 -9.59 -5.53 8.34
C LYS A 5 -8.65 -4.43 8.80
N ALA A 6 -8.39 -3.50 7.91
CA ALA A 6 -7.70 -2.26 8.23
C ALA A 6 -8.58 -1.09 7.83
N THR A 7 -8.62 -0.05 8.65
CA THR A 7 -9.25 1.22 8.29
C THR A 7 -8.15 2.25 8.12
N ILE A 8 -8.00 2.73 6.91
CA ILE A 8 -7.05 3.79 6.56
C ILE A 8 -7.80 5.11 6.68
N GLU A 9 -7.51 5.85 7.75
CA GLU A 9 -8.10 7.16 7.97
C GLU A 9 -7.38 8.17 7.10
N THR A 10 -8.12 8.93 6.31
CA THR A 10 -7.54 9.96 5.44
C THR A 10 -8.26 11.30 5.62
N THR A 11 -7.65 12.37 5.13
CA THR A 11 -8.27 13.70 5.11
C THR A 11 -9.54 13.77 4.25
N GLU A 12 -9.76 12.75 3.40
CA GLU A 12 -10.96 12.63 2.56
C GLU A 12 -12.00 11.66 3.12
N GLY A 13 -11.69 11.00 4.23
CA GLY A 13 -12.57 10.03 4.89
C GLY A 13 -11.89 8.68 5.12
N PRO A 14 -12.57 7.76 5.81
CA PRO A 14 -12.02 6.44 6.10
C PRO A 14 -12.15 5.48 4.91
N ILE A 15 -11.13 4.64 4.73
CA ILE A 15 -11.15 3.56 3.76
C ILE A 15 -10.96 2.25 4.53
N THR A 16 -12.01 1.45 4.62
CA THR A 16 -11.92 0.13 5.24
C THR A 16 -11.59 -0.90 4.18
N VAL A 17 -10.56 -1.68 4.42
CA VAL A 17 -10.10 -2.74 3.52
C VAL A 17 -10.15 -4.08 4.24
N GLU A 18 -10.51 -5.12 3.50
CA GLU A 18 -10.43 -6.50 3.96
C GLU A 18 -9.06 -7.03 3.55
N LEU A 19 -8.31 -7.60 4.49
CA LEU A 19 -6.96 -8.11 4.25
C LEU A 19 -6.98 -9.61 3.98
N TYR A 20 -5.98 -10.11 3.24
CA TYR A 20 -5.88 -11.51 2.82
C TYR A 20 -4.67 -12.20 3.45
N PRO A 21 -4.70 -12.49 4.76
CA PRO A 21 -3.52 -13.09 5.43
C PRO A 21 -3.19 -14.51 4.98
N ASN A 22 -4.14 -15.22 4.37
CA ASN A 22 -3.88 -16.56 3.85
C ASN A 22 -3.23 -16.55 2.46
N HIS A 23 -3.57 -15.54 1.65
CA HIS A 23 -3.04 -15.41 0.29
C HIS A 23 -1.69 -14.70 0.27
N ALA A 24 -1.47 -13.78 1.21
CA ALA A 24 -0.26 -12.95 1.28
C ALA A 24 0.17 -12.76 2.74
N PRO A 25 0.57 -13.82 3.44
CA PRO A 25 0.83 -13.75 4.88
C PRO A 25 1.95 -12.79 5.27
N ALA A 26 3.06 -12.78 4.55
CA ALA A 26 4.18 -11.88 4.85
C ALA A 26 3.83 -10.42 4.53
N THR A 27 3.11 -10.20 3.45
CA THR A 27 2.69 -8.85 3.04
C THR A 27 1.70 -8.27 4.05
N VAL A 28 0.70 -9.04 4.47
CA VAL A 28 -0.26 -8.60 5.48
C VAL A 28 0.43 -8.35 6.81
N ALA A 29 1.33 -9.24 7.24
CA ALA A 29 2.09 -9.05 8.48
C ALA A 29 2.96 -7.79 8.43
N ASN A 30 3.57 -7.51 7.28
CA ASN A 30 4.36 -6.29 7.08
C ASN A 30 3.48 -5.04 7.18
N PHE A 31 2.37 -5.01 6.47
CA PHE A 31 1.45 -3.87 6.47
C PHE A 31 0.90 -3.60 7.88
N THR A 32 0.40 -4.62 8.56
CA THR A 32 -0.16 -4.47 9.90
C THR A 32 0.91 -4.11 10.93
N GLY A 33 2.10 -4.69 10.81
CA GLY A 33 3.22 -4.37 11.70
C GLY A 33 3.69 -2.93 11.56
N LEU A 34 3.80 -2.43 10.35
CA LEU A 34 4.14 -1.03 10.10
C LEU A 34 3.03 -0.09 10.57
N ALA A 35 1.77 -0.43 10.28
CA ALA A 35 0.62 0.40 10.63
C ALA A 35 0.49 0.62 12.13
N THR A 36 0.74 -0.42 12.93
CA THR A 36 0.60 -0.37 14.39
C THR A 36 1.86 0.06 15.13
N GLY A 37 3.01 0.03 14.46
CA GLY A 37 4.31 0.27 15.10
C GLY A 37 4.91 -0.99 15.73
N ALA A 38 4.24 -2.15 15.60
CA ALA A 38 4.76 -3.42 16.13
C ALA A 38 6.03 -3.87 15.42
N LYS A 39 6.19 -3.49 14.15
CA LYS A 39 7.37 -3.81 13.36
C LYS A 39 8.31 -2.62 13.31
N GLU A 40 9.60 -2.85 13.59
CA GLU A 40 10.63 -1.84 13.48
C GLU A 40 10.87 -1.48 12.01
N TRP A 41 11.04 -0.20 11.75
CA TRP A 41 11.42 0.32 10.44
C TRP A 41 12.52 1.37 10.61
N LYS A 42 13.18 1.70 9.53
CA LYS A 42 14.28 2.67 9.56
C LYS A 42 13.84 3.97 8.93
N ASP A 43 13.95 5.06 9.67
CA ASP A 43 13.61 6.38 9.18
C ASP A 43 14.61 6.79 8.08
N PRO A 44 14.15 7.04 6.84
CA PRO A 44 15.06 7.37 5.74
C PRO A 44 15.73 8.73 5.90
N GLU A 45 15.17 9.63 6.71
CA GLU A 45 15.75 10.97 6.93
C GLU A 45 16.87 10.94 7.97
N THR A 46 16.71 10.13 9.03
CA THR A 46 17.66 10.09 10.14
C THR A 46 18.54 8.85 10.15
N GLY A 47 18.11 7.77 9.47
CA GLY A 47 18.77 6.49 9.52
C GLY A 47 18.56 5.71 10.82
N GLN A 48 17.72 6.20 11.71
CA GLN A 48 17.46 5.59 13.01
C GLN A 48 16.28 4.63 12.97
N PRO A 49 16.33 3.54 13.79
CA PRO A 49 15.18 2.65 13.90
C PRO A 49 14.01 3.34 14.62
N SER A 50 12.79 2.98 14.23
CA SER A 50 11.57 3.53 14.80
C SER A 50 10.52 2.45 14.97
N HIS A 51 9.65 2.61 15.97
CA HIS A 51 8.44 1.82 16.20
C HIS A 51 7.19 2.72 16.19
N GLU A 52 7.30 3.93 15.66
CA GLU A 52 6.14 4.79 15.48
C GLU A 52 5.24 4.19 14.39
N PRO A 53 3.90 4.41 14.45
CA PRO A 53 3.01 3.99 13.37
C PRO A 53 3.48 4.58 12.03
N PHE A 54 3.87 3.70 11.12
CA PHE A 54 4.61 4.11 9.92
C PHE A 54 3.80 5.01 8.97
N TYR A 55 2.51 4.69 8.79
CA TYR A 55 1.69 5.38 7.80
C TYR A 55 1.12 6.71 8.26
N ASP A 56 1.22 7.04 9.54
CA ASP A 56 0.67 8.28 10.07
C ASP A 56 1.36 9.49 9.44
N GLY A 57 0.58 10.40 8.86
CA GLY A 57 1.08 11.62 8.24
C GLY A 57 1.61 11.46 6.82
N LEU A 58 1.58 10.27 6.25
CA LEU A 58 2.02 10.04 4.87
C LEU A 58 0.94 10.45 3.88
N VAL A 59 1.35 10.76 2.64
CA VAL A 59 0.45 11.23 1.59
C VAL A 59 0.20 10.16 0.54
N PHE A 60 -0.91 10.30 -0.21
CA PHE A 60 -1.08 9.64 -1.49
C PHE A 60 -0.34 10.48 -2.53
N HIS A 61 0.89 10.11 -2.81
CA HIS A 61 1.80 10.91 -3.65
C HIS A 61 1.61 10.73 -5.15
N ARG A 62 0.86 9.71 -5.56
CA ARG A 62 0.59 9.42 -6.98
C ARG A 62 -0.84 8.94 -7.14
N VAL A 63 -1.62 9.70 -7.89
CA VAL A 63 -3.04 9.44 -8.11
C VAL A 63 -3.34 9.56 -9.60
N ILE A 64 -3.89 8.50 -10.19
CA ILE A 64 -4.25 8.48 -11.60
C ILE A 64 -5.71 8.04 -11.71
N ASP A 65 -6.58 8.96 -12.10
CA ASP A 65 -8.00 8.68 -12.29
C ASP A 65 -8.20 7.53 -13.29
N GLY A 66 -9.11 6.62 -12.96
CA GLY A 66 -9.36 5.44 -13.77
C GLY A 66 -8.34 4.32 -13.61
N PHE A 67 -7.27 4.54 -12.85
CA PHE A 67 -6.21 3.56 -12.65
C PHE A 67 -6.03 3.18 -11.17
N MET A 68 -5.41 4.05 -10.37
CA MET A 68 -5.13 3.73 -8.97
C MET A 68 -4.75 4.96 -8.15
N ILE A 69 -4.78 4.81 -6.82
CA ILE A 69 -4.20 5.75 -5.87
C ILE A 69 -3.07 5.05 -5.11
N GLN A 70 -1.94 5.71 -4.97
CA GLN A 70 -0.73 5.12 -4.38
C GLN A 70 -0.20 5.99 -3.25
N GLY A 71 0.16 5.35 -2.14
CA GLY A 71 0.71 6.02 -0.97
C GLY A 71 1.67 5.11 -0.20
N GLY A 72 2.07 5.55 0.99
CA GLY A 72 2.92 4.77 1.88
C GLY A 72 4.42 5.01 1.71
N CYS A 73 4.81 6.07 0.99
CA CYS A 73 6.21 6.46 0.89
C CYS A 73 6.56 7.42 2.04
N PRO A 74 7.54 7.10 2.90
CA PRO A 74 7.87 7.98 4.04
C PRO A 74 8.45 9.33 3.63
N LEU A 75 8.97 9.45 2.41
CA LEU A 75 9.47 10.72 1.86
C LEU A 75 8.42 11.47 1.04
N GLY A 76 7.28 10.85 0.75
CA GLY A 76 6.24 11.44 -0.08
C GLY A 76 6.61 11.62 -1.55
N THR A 77 7.68 10.99 -2.00
CA THR A 77 8.23 11.15 -3.36
C THR A 77 8.11 9.91 -4.23
N GLY A 78 7.77 8.77 -3.62
CA GLY A 78 7.76 7.48 -4.32
C GLY A 78 9.11 6.76 -4.26
N THR A 79 10.15 7.37 -3.69
CA THR A 79 11.50 6.80 -3.65
C THR A 79 11.90 6.22 -2.30
N GLY A 80 11.08 6.42 -1.26
CA GLY A 80 11.38 5.97 0.10
C GLY A 80 10.67 4.67 0.46
N GLY A 81 11.14 4.04 1.52
CA GLY A 81 10.58 2.82 2.07
C GLY A 81 10.97 2.62 3.52
N PRO A 82 10.66 1.45 4.10
CA PRO A 82 10.86 1.19 5.52
C PRO A 82 12.28 0.76 5.90
N GLY A 83 13.21 0.76 4.94
CA GLY A 83 14.60 0.38 5.18
C GLY A 83 14.91 -1.08 4.84
N TYR A 84 13.97 -1.80 4.26
CA TYR A 84 14.12 -3.20 3.83
C TYR A 84 13.20 -3.49 2.64
N ASN A 85 13.45 -4.60 1.98
CA ASN A 85 12.58 -5.11 0.92
C ASN A 85 12.21 -6.56 1.22
N PHE A 86 11.09 -7.02 0.63
CA PHE A 86 10.69 -8.43 0.72
C PHE A 86 10.05 -8.88 -0.60
N ASP A 87 9.92 -10.20 -0.74
CA ASP A 87 9.49 -10.82 -2.00
C ASP A 87 7.99 -10.72 -2.24
N ASP A 88 7.62 -10.85 -3.52
CA ASP A 88 6.22 -10.92 -3.93
C ASP A 88 5.57 -12.20 -3.43
N GLU A 89 4.27 -12.12 -3.15
CA GLU A 89 3.43 -13.27 -2.80
C GLU A 89 2.29 -13.36 -3.81
N ILE A 90 2.60 -13.86 -5.00
CA ILE A 90 1.62 -13.96 -6.08
C ILE A 90 0.79 -15.23 -5.89
N HIS A 91 -0.53 -15.07 -5.76
CA HIS A 91 -1.45 -16.18 -5.57
C HIS A 91 -2.31 -16.38 -6.82
N PRO A 92 -2.45 -17.60 -7.32
CA PRO A 92 -3.16 -17.85 -8.59
C PRO A 92 -4.65 -17.52 -8.55
N GLU A 93 -5.26 -17.44 -7.37
CA GLU A 93 -6.66 -17.04 -7.21
C GLU A 93 -6.87 -15.53 -7.31
N LEU A 94 -5.81 -14.72 -7.23
CA LEU A 94 -5.91 -13.27 -7.19
C LEU A 94 -5.41 -12.66 -8.50
N ARG A 95 -6.28 -11.86 -9.13
CA ARG A 95 -6.00 -11.20 -10.40
C ARG A 95 -6.51 -9.76 -10.34
N PHE A 96 -5.88 -8.89 -11.12
CA PHE A 96 -6.31 -7.49 -11.25
C PHE A 96 -7.44 -7.36 -12.28
N ASP A 97 -8.51 -8.13 -12.13
CA ASP A 97 -9.65 -8.18 -13.05
C ASP A 97 -10.85 -7.34 -12.57
N GLN A 98 -10.72 -6.65 -11.46
CA GLN A 98 -11.76 -5.80 -10.89
C GLN A 98 -11.14 -4.58 -10.19
N PRO A 99 -11.93 -3.51 -9.95
CA PRO A 99 -11.44 -2.35 -9.20
C PRO A 99 -11.37 -2.63 -7.69
N TYR A 100 -10.78 -1.68 -6.97
CA TYR A 100 -10.75 -1.62 -5.50
C TYR A 100 -9.92 -2.72 -4.85
N LEU A 101 -8.89 -3.19 -5.53
CA LEU A 101 -7.92 -4.12 -4.97
C LEU A 101 -6.78 -3.36 -4.31
N LEU A 102 -6.35 -3.86 -3.15
CA LEU A 102 -5.21 -3.33 -2.41
C LEU A 102 -3.98 -4.19 -2.72
N ALA A 103 -2.94 -3.56 -3.21
CA ALA A 103 -1.74 -4.27 -3.65
C ALA A 103 -0.47 -3.49 -3.30
N MET A 104 0.67 -4.18 -3.33
CA MET A 104 1.98 -3.58 -3.07
C MET A 104 2.57 -2.96 -4.32
N ALA A 105 2.98 -1.70 -4.20
CA ALA A 105 3.86 -1.08 -5.19
C ALA A 105 5.27 -1.66 -5.05
N ASN A 106 5.96 -1.83 -6.18
CA ASN A 106 7.33 -2.31 -6.19
C ASN A 106 8.09 -1.73 -7.39
N ALA A 107 9.41 -1.91 -7.40
CA ALA A 107 10.28 -1.47 -8.48
C ALA A 107 10.73 -2.65 -9.37
N GLY A 108 9.95 -3.74 -9.37
CA GLY A 108 10.31 -4.98 -10.03
C GLY A 108 11.28 -5.81 -9.20
N LYS A 109 11.79 -6.89 -9.78
CA LYS A 109 12.79 -7.72 -9.10
C LYS A 109 14.19 -7.17 -9.36
N ARG A 110 15.02 -7.22 -8.34
CA ARG A 110 16.43 -6.78 -8.43
C ARG A 110 17.36 -7.89 -8.01
N MET A 111 18.52 -7.95 -8.66
CA MET A 111 19.56 -8.91 -8.31
C MET A 111 20.31 -8.44 -7.06
N ASN A 112 20.44 -9.33 -6.08
CA ASN A 112 21.27 -9.09 -4.91
C ASN A 112 22.74 -9.27 -5.34
N PRO A 113 23.58 -8.23 -5.21
CA PRO A 113 24.98 -8.31 -5.65
C PRO A 113 25.83 -9.30 -4.83
N ILE A 114 25.36 -9.67 -3.64
CA ILE A 114 26.10 -10.62 -2.77
C ILE A 114 25.72 -12.07 -3.09
N THR A 115 24.41 -12.35 -3.25
CA THR A 115 23.92 -13.72 -3.46
C THR A 115 23.73 -14.08 -4.91
N GLY A 116 23.64 -13.10 -5.81
CA GLY A 116 23.35 -13.31 -7.24
C GLY A 116 21.91 -13.72 -7.51
N GLN A 117 21.02 -13.65 -6.52
CA GLN A 117 19.63 -14.04 -6.67
C GLN A 117 18.74 -12.83 -6.90
N LEU A 118 17.67 -13.02 -7.70
CA LEU A 118 16.64 -12.02 -7.87
C LEU A 118 15.75 -11.98 -6.62
N GLY A 119 15.49 -10.78 -6.12
CA GLY A 119 14.62 -10.57 -4.98
C GLY A 119 13.55 -9.53 -5.27
N GLY A 120 12.46 -9.56 -4.50
CA GLY A 120 11.40 -8.58 -4.57
C GLY A 120 11.83 -7.22 -4.02
N THR A 121 11.08 -6.19 -4.38
CA THR A 121 11.34 -4.81 -3.95
C THR A 121 10.15 -4.22 -3.20
N ASN A 122 9.31 -5.07 -2.62
CA ASN A 122 8.20 -4.61 -1.77
C ASN A 122 8.74 -4.01 -0.47
N GLY A 123 8.12 -2.94 -0.03
CA GLY A 123 8.50 -2.28 1.23
C GLY A 123 7.26 -1.77 1.96
N SER A 124 6.94 -0.50 1.80
CA SER A 124 5.79 0.12 2.48
C SER A 124 4.76 0.72 1.53
N GLN A 125 5.13 1.03 0.30
CA GLN A 125 4.21 1.67 -0.64
C GLN A 125 3.16 0.68 -1.13
N PHE A 126 1.92 1.14 -1.17
CA PHE A 126 0.78 0.36 -1.63
C PHE A 126 -0.06 1.19 -2.59
N PHE A 127 -0.93 0.53 -3.32
CA PHE A 127 -1.91 1.21 -4.16
C PHE A 127 -3.27 0.51 -4.08
N ILE A 128 -4.33 1.28 -4.36
CA ILE A 128 -5.69 0.77 -4.47
C ILE A 128 -6.15 1.07 -5.88
N THR A 129 -6.57 0.04 -6.61
CA THR A 129 -7.03 0.21 -8.00
C THR A 129 -8.43 0.80 -8.03
N VAL A 130 -8.72 1.57 -9.07
CA VAL A 130 -10.08 2.12 -9.31
C VAL A 130 -10.68 1.62 -10.62
N GLY A 131 -9.99 0.72 -11.29
CA GLY A 131 -10.44 0.05 -12.50
C GLY A 131 -9.73 -1.29 -12.66
N PRO A 132 -10.16 -2.13 -13.61
CA PRO A 132 -9.43 -3.36 -13.92
C PRO A 132 -8.05 -3.03 -14.48
N THR A 133 -7.03 -3.72 -13.97
CA THR A 133 -5.64 -3.51 -14.38
C THR A 133 -4.97 -4.86 -14.65
N PRO A 134 -5.49 -5.66 -15.61
CA PRO A 134 -5.04 -7.05 -15.78
C PRO A 134 -3.55 -7.17 -16.10
N HIS A 135 -2.95 -6.13 -16.64
CA HIS A 135 -1.49 -6.10 -16.93
C HIS A 135 -0.62 -6.13 -15.67
N LEU A 136 -1.19 -5.86 -14.49
CA LEU A 136 -0.45 -5.93 -13.21
C LEU A 136 -0.47 -7.32 -12.58
N THR A 137 -1.32 -8.22 -13.09
CA THR A 137 -1.44 -9.58 -12.56
C THR A 137 -0.09 -10.31 -12.69
N GLY A 138 0.37 -10.89 -11.59
CA GLY A 138 1.65 -11.59 -11.55
C GLY A 138 2.86 -10.70 -11.24
N ALA A 139 2.70 -9.37 -11.28
CA ALA A 139 3.78 -8.41 -11.03
C ALA A 139 3.69 -7.73 -9.67
N HIS A 140 2.50 -7.70 -9.07
CA HIS A 140 2.25 -7.06 -7.78
C HIS A 140 1.46 -7.97 -6.87
N THR A 141 1.81 -7.98 -5.58
CA THR A 141 1.11 -8.76 -4.57
C THR A 141 -0.21 -8.10 -4.22
N ILE A 142 -1.33 -8.81 -4.47
CA ILE A 142 -2.65 -8.40 -4.01
C ILE A 142 -2.81 -8.91 -2.58
N PHE A 143 -3.07 -8.03 -1.62
CA PHE A 143 -3.21 -8.46 -0.23
C PHE A 143 -4.48 -7.98 0.46
N GLY A 144 -5.42 -7.41 -0.29
CA GLY A 144 -6.72 -7.00 0.23
C GLY A 144 -7.62 -6.39 -0.82
N LYS A 145 -8.78 -5.96 -0.37
CA LYS A 145 -9.75 -5.22 -1.20
C LYS A 145 -10.52 -4.22 -0.33
N VAL A 146 -11.07 -3.20 -0.96
CA VAL A 146 -11.95 -2.24 -0.28
C VAL A 146 -13.23 -2.96 0.14
N ALA A 147 -13.63 -2.80 1.40
CA ALA A 147 -14.63 -3.65 2.04
C ALA A 147 -16.08 -3.23 1.79
N ASP A 148 -16.35 -1.94 1.59
CA ASP A 148 -17.72 -1.42 1.53
C ASP A 148 -17.87 -0.25 0.57
N ASP A 149 -19.13 0.12 0.29
CA ASP A 149 -19.44 1.19 -0.66
C ASP A 149 -19.01 2.57 -0.18
N ALA A 150 -19.10 2.84 1.12
CA ALA A 150 -18.66 4.13 1.67
C ALA A 150 -17.14 4.31 1.48
N SER A 151 -16.37 3.26 1.67
CA SER A 151 -14.93 3.28 1.45
C SER A 151 -14.57 3.41 -0.04
N ARG A 152 -15.33 2.75 -0.92
CA ARG A 152 -15.15 2.90 -2.37
C ARG A 152 -15.39 4.33 -2.81
N ALA A 153 -16.40 5.01 -2.23
CA ALA A 153 -16.67 6.40 -2.52
C ALA A 153 -15.50 7.31 -2.11
N VAL A 154 -14.85 7.03 -0.99
CA VAL A 154 -13.66 7.77 -0.56
C VAL A 154 -12.49 7.54 -1.53
N VAL A 155 -12.26 6.31 -1.95
CA VAL A 155 -11.22 5.98 -2.93
C VAL A 155 -11.47 6.73 -4.24
N ASP A 156 -12.70 6.72 -4.74
CA ASP A 156 -13.07 7.43 -5.96
C ASP A 156 -12.87 8.94 -5.83
N LYS A 157 -13.19 9.50 -4.68
CA LYS A 157 -12.99 10.93 -4.40
C LYS A 157 -11.50 11.28 -4.46
N ILE A 158 -10.64 10.45 -3.88
CA ILE A 158 -9.19 10.66 -3.94
C ILE A 158 -8.71 10.52 -5.39
N ALA A 159 -9.19 9.50 -6.11
CA ALA A 159 -8.77 9.22 -7.49
C ALA A 159 -9.11 10.36 -8.46
N THR A 160 -10.13 11.14 -8.19
CA THR A 160 -10.58 12.25 -9.03
C THR A 160 -10.12 13.62 -8.54
N THR A 161 -9.30 13.68 -7.50
CA THR A 161 -8.75 14.94 -7.01
C THR A 161 -7.83 15.57 -8.06
N PRO A 162 -7.79 16.91 -8.17
CA PRO A 162 -6.87 17.56 -9.11
C PRO A 162 -5.42 17.22 -8.81
N VAL A 163 -4.68 16.85 -9.85
CA VAL A 163 -3.26 16.49 -9.74
C VAL A 163 -2.39 17.44 -10.54
N GLY A 164 -1.15 17.54 -10.17
CA GLY A 164 -0.13 18.31 -10.85
C GLY A 164 0.96 17.42 -11.43
N ARG A 165 2.19 17.90 -11.36
CA ARG A 165 3.37 17.18 -11.87
C ARG A 165 3.49 15.81 -11.19
N ASN A 166 3.83 14.78 -11.97
CA ASN A 166 4.03 13.41 -11.50
C ASN A 166 2.77 12.79 -10.88
N ASP A 167 1.58 13.26 -11.30
CA ASP A 167 0.29 12.76 -10.79
C ASP A 167 0.14 12.92 -9.27
N ARG A 168 0.81 13.90 -8.71
CA ARG A 168 0.69 14.23 -7.30
C ARG A 168 -0.53 15.14 -7.08
N PRO A 169 -1.41 14.82 -6.10
CA PRO A 169 -2.52 15.71 -5.76
C PRO A 169 -2.03 17.12 -5.47
N ARG A 170 -2.74 18.12 -6.02
CA ARG A 170 -2.39 19.54 -5.80
C ARG A 170 -2.55 19.94 -4.34
N GLU A 171 -3.55 19.36 -3.67
CA GLU A 171 -3.72 19.45 -2.22
C GLU A 171 -3.44 18.07 -1.66
N ASP A 172 -2.55 17.99 -0.67
CA ASP A 172 -2.14 16.72 -0.11
C ASP A 172 -3.32 15.96 0.50
N VAL A 173 -3.45 14.69 0.14
CA VAL A 173 -4.36 13.76 0.79
C VAL A 173 -3.53 12.96 1.78
N LEU A 174 -3.76 13.22 3.08
CA LEU A 174 -2.97 12.62 4.14
C LEU A 174 -3.62 11.38 4.71
N ILE A 175 -2.80 10.39 5.04
CA ILE A 175 -3.20 9.28 5.89
C ILE A 175 -3.00 9.76 7.32
N THR A 176 -4.09 9.87 8.09
CA THR A 176 -4.02 10.34 9.47
C THR A 176 -3.83 9.21 10.47
N GLY A 177 -4.08 7.97 10.06
CA GLY A 177 -3.86 6.80 10.88
C GLY A 177 -4.36 5.54 10.19
N VAL A 178 -3.92 4.39 10.66
CA VAL A 178 -4.40 3.08 10.18
C VAL A 178 -4.73 2.23 11.41
N THR A 179 -5.95 1.74 11.48
CA THR A 179 -6.43 0.89 12.56
C THR A 179 -6.63 -0.53 12.04
N ILE A 180 -6.09 -1.51 12.77
CA ILE A 180 -6.22 -2.92 12.40
C ILE A 180 -7.24 -3.57 13.33
N THR A 181 -8.20 -4.29 12.75
CA THR A 181 -9.23 -5.03 13.51
C THR A 181 -9.29 -6.48 13.06
N GLU A 182 -9.56 -7.36 14.00
CA GLU A 182 -9.81 -8.78 13.76
C GLU A 182 -11.17 -9.14 14.35
N ASP A 183 -12.07 -9.65 13.52
CA ASP A 183 -13.43 -10.01 13.95
C ASP A 183 -13.59 -11.51 14.20
#